data_0b8f6df776aab079eb9c1945d1c26ead
#
_entry.id   0b8f6df776aab079eb9c1945d1c26ead
#
_cell.length_a   1.000
_cell.length_b   1.000
_cell.length_c   1.000
_cell.angle_alpha   90.00
_cell.angle_beta   90.00
_cell.angle_gamma   90.00
#
_symmetry.space_group_name_H-M   'P 1'
#
loop_
_entity.id
_entity.type
_entity.pdbx_description
1 polymer ?
#
loop_
_entity_poly.entity_id
_entity_poly.type
_entity_poly.pdbx_seq_one_letter_code
_entity_poly.pdbx_strand_id
1 'polypeptide(L)'
;MEKSKKESTLYYFYSIGCAFCTKVEPIVDELNTEGYNIVKLDISENKLLKEEIEQKYKLRCGTPLLVDASNGNAICGYRGDDIIKKWADGQEIPEPPKPKGQAPKLPQDFFDKSQVKQFTKEYKKWKNENTHLHGLQTAEEIIEKFQKNQKYKEEQKKSTDGRLDTIENKLNKLMNHLGVK
;
A
#
# COMPACT_ATOMS: atom_id res chain seq x y z
N MET A 1 -18.98 -18.03 32.49
CA MET A 1 -18.48 -18.89 31.39
C MET A 1 -17.09 -18.41 31.05
N GLU A 2 -16.08 -19.12 31.52
CA GLU A 2 -14.69 -18.81 31.19
C GLU A 2 -14.48 -19.05 29.68
N LYS A 3 -14.23 -17.97 28.93
CA LYS A 3 -13.71 -18.10 27.58
C LYS A 3 -12.32 -18.72 27.69
N SER A 4 -12.18 -19.97 27.33
CA SER A 4 -10.93 -20.68 27.17
C SER A 4 -9.98 -19.73 26.40
N LYS A 5 -8.82 -19.43 26.98
CA LYS A 5 -7.70 -18.73 26.30
C LYS A 5 -7.22 -19.61 25.15
N LYS A 6 -7.89 -19.52 24.01
CA LYS A 6 -7.37 -20.05 22.76
C LYS A 6 -6.15 -19.19 22.43
N GLU A 7 -4.99 -19.80 22.16
CA GLU A 7 -3.83 -19.05 21.65
C GLU A 7 -4.31 -18.15 20.51
N SER A 8 -4.02 -16.87 20.62
CA SER A 8 -4.54 -15.91 19.65
C SER A 8 -3.89 -16.13 18.30
N THR A 9 -4.74 -16.29 17.31
CA THR A 9 -4.36 -16.34 15.91
C THR A 9 -4.65 -15.02 15.19
N LEU A 10 -5.06 -13.99 15.96
CA LEU A 10 -5.39 -12.67 15.43
C LEU A 10 -4.13 -11.81 15.33
N TYR A 11 -3.75 -11.43 14.13
CA TYR A 11 -2.60 -10.57 13.86
C TYR A 11 -3.03 -9.25 13.23
N TYR A 12 -2.40 -8.18 13.67
CA TYR A 12 -2.48 -6.85 13.07
C TYR A 12 -1.10 -6.43 12.58
N PHE A 13 -0.89 -6.49 11.26
CA PHE A 13 0.33 -6.01 10.61
C PHE A 13 0.21 -4.53 10.27
N TYR A 14 1.15 -3.74 10.76
CA TYR A 14 1.20 -2.30 10.54
C TYR A 14 2.58 -1.85 10.06
N SER A 15 2.68 -0.61 9.61
CA SER A 15 3.96 0.06 9.34
C SER A 15 3.97 1.46 9.93
N ILE A 16 5.15 1.90 10.34
CA ILE A 16 5.37 3.27 10.82
C ILE A 16 5.06 4.25 9.69
N GLY A 17 4.31 5.33 10.00
CA GLY A 17 3.90 6.34 9.02
C GLY A 17 2.73 5.95 8.11
N CYS A 18 2.09 4.82 8.35
CA CYS A 18 0.90 4.41 7.64
C CYS A 18 -0.35 5.16 8.17
N ALA A 19 -0.90 6.06 7.38
CA ALA A 19 -2.06 6.87 7.75
C ALA A 19 -3.34 6.07 8.08
N PHE A 20 -3.49 4.87 7.53
CA PHE A 20 -4.62 3.99 7.85
C PHE A 20 -4.35 3.15 9.10
N CYS A 21 -3.09 2.84 9.39
CA CYS A 21 -2.72 2.14 10.60
C CYS A 21 -3.02 2.98 11.85
N THR A 22 -2.82 4.30 11.79
CA THR A 22 -3.17 5.21 12.89
C THR A 22 -4.68 5.24 13.21
N LYS A 23 -5.54 4.86 12.25
CA LYS A 23 -6.99 4.72 12.48
C LYS A 23 -7.36 3.36 13.06
N VAL A 24 -6.63 2.31 12.71
CA VAL A 24 -6.88 0.93 13.18
C VAL A 24 -6.33 0.73 14.59
N GLU A 25 -5.21 1.33 14.91
CA GLU A 25 -4.48 1.11 16.17
C GLU A 25 -5.34 1.34 17.42
N PRO A 26 -6.08 2.45 17.59
CA PRO A 26 -6.91 2.67 18.78
C PRO A 26 -8.03 1.62 18.90
N ILE A 27 -8.57 1.12 17.78
CA ILE A 27 -9.60 0.09 17.78
C ILE A 27 -9.03 -1.26 18.25
N VAL A 28 -7.84 -1.61 17.78
CA VAL A 28 -7.14 -2.82 18.21
C VAL A 28 -6.79 -2.73 19.70
N ASP A 29 -6.37 -1.57 20.19
CA ASP A 29 -6.08 -1.36 21.61
C ASP A 29 -7.36 -1.48 22.48
N GLU A 30 -8.48 -0.90 22.04
CA GLU A 30 -9.79 -1.06 22.67
C GLU A 30 -10.17 -2.54 22.75
N LEU A 31 -10.12 -3.29 21.64
CA LEU A 31 -10.43 -4.70 21.57
C LEU A 31 -9.53 -5.54 22.50
N ASN A 32 -8.24 -5.21 22.56
CA ASN A 32 -7.32 -5.88 23.47
C ASN A 32 -7.67 -5.62 24.96
N THR A 33 -8.18 -4.42 25.30
CA THR A 33 -8.68 -4.16 26.66
C THR A 33 -9.96 -4.93 26.96
N GLU A 34 -10.76 -5.26 25.94
CA GLU A 34 -11.96 -6.09 26.03
C GLU A 34 -11.65 -7.61 26.10
N GLY A 35 -10.36 -7.98 25.99
CA GLY A 35 -9.88 -9.37 26.13
C GLY A 35 -9.65 -10.11 24.81
N TYR A 36 -9.70 -9.42 23.66
CA TYR A 36 -9.19 -9.96 22.40
C TYR A 36 -7.66 -9.91 22.41
N ASN A 37 -7.00 -10.99 22.15
CA ASN A 37 -5.53 -11.03 22.15
C ASN A 37 -5.00 -10.80 20.72
N ILE A 38 -5.18 -9.60 20.18
CA ILE A 38 -4.68 -9.22 18.84
C ILE A 38 -3.21 -8.83 18.95
N VAL A 39 -2.34 -9.60 18.29
CA VAL A 39 -0.89 -9.36 18.27
C VAL A 39 -0.55 -8.29 17.24
N LYS A 40 0.03 -7.18 17.69
CA LYS A 40 0.49 -6.08 16.83
C LYS A 40 1.89 -6.39 16.29
N LEU A 41 2.07 -6.38 14.97
CA LEU A 41 3.28 -6.78 14.28
C LEU A 41 3.73 -5.69 13.29
N ASP A 42 4.89 -5.08 13.56
CA ASP A 42 5.53 -4.17 12.60
C ASP A 42 6.09 -4.98 11.42
N ILE A 43 5.74 -4.58 10.19
CA ILE A 43 6.22 -5.25 8.98
C ILE A 43 7.72 -5.11 8.75
N SER A 44 8.37 -4.11 9.35
CA SER A 44 9.83 -3.96 9.27
C SER A 44 10.56 -5.12 9.93
N GLU A 45 9.97 -5.70 10.98
CA GLU A 45 10.52 -6.82 11.74
C GLU A 45 9.86 -8.16 11.41
N ASN A 46 8.62 -8.13 10.94
CA ASN A 46 7.78 -9.34 10.75
C ASN A 46 7.41 -9.59 9.29
N LYS A 47 8.27 -9.16 8.35
CA LYS A 47 8.01 -9.27 6.92
C LYS A 47 7.82 -10.71 6.46
N LEU A 48 8.68 -11.63 6.91
CA LEU A 48 8.61 -13.04 6.51
C LEU A 48 7.32 -13.71 6.98
N LEU A 49 6.89 -13.46 8.22
CA LEU A 49 5.64 -14.00 8.75
C LEU A 49 4.44 -13.47 7.97
N LYS A 50 4.45 -12.17 7.62
CA LYS A 50 3.39 -11.59 6.78
C LYS A 50 3.33 -12.26 5.41
N GLU A 51 4.47 -12.42 4.74
CA GLU A 51 4.56 -13.05 3.43
C GLU A 51 4.09 -14.52 3.46
N GLU A 52 4.46 -15.27 4.50
CA GLU A 52 4.00 -16.65 4.71
C GLU A 52 2.48 -16.74 4.82
N ILE A 53 1.86 -15.88 5.63
CA ILE A 53 0.41 -15.82 5.80
C ILE A 53 -0.27 -15.41 4.48
N GLU A 54 0.27 -14.41 3.79
CA GLU A 54 -0.27 -13.97 2.50
C GLU A 54 -0.20 -15.06 1.43
N GLN A 55 0.88 -15.84 1.40
CA GLN A 55 1.00 -17.00 0.50
C GLN A 55 0.02 -18.11 0.84
N LYS A 56 -0.07 -18.47 2.13
CA LYS A 56 -0.95 -19.54 2.62
C LYS A 56 -2.42 -19.27 2.27
N TYR A 57 -2.88 -18.03 2.44
CA TYR A 57 -4.27 -17.65 2.23
C TYR A 57 -4.53 -16.89 0.92
N LYS A 58 -3.52 -16.80 0.05
CA LYS A 58 -3.57 -16.08 -1.25
C LYS A 58 -4.01 -14.61 -1.10
N LEU A 59 -3.59 -13.98 -0.01
CA LEU A 59 -3.83 -12.56 0.25
C LEU A 59 -2.82 -11.70 -0.50
N ARG A 60 -3.22 -10.47 -0.81
CA ARG A 60 -2.32 -9.44 -1.36
C ARG A 60 -2.70 -8.10 -0.73
N CYS A 61 -2.20 -7.88 0.47
CA CYS A 61 -2.55 -6.72 1.26
C CYS A 61 -1.33 -5.87 1.58
N GLY A 62 -1.51 -4.55 1.51
CA GLY A 62 -0.57 -3.63 2.14
C GLY A 62 -0.77 -3.59 3.66
N THR A 63 -0.46 -2.44 4.27
CA THR A 63 -0.78 -2.16 5.67
C THR A 63 -1.90 -1.13 5.76
N PRO A 64 -2.78 -1.22 6.75
CA PRO A 64 -2.92 -2.29 7.75
C PRO A 64 -3.44 -3.60 7.15
N LEU A 65 -2.99 -4.74 7.69
CA LEU A 65 -3.58 -6.05 7.45
C LEU A 65 -3.96 -6.65 8.79
N LEU A 66 -5.25 -6.92 8.99
CA LEU A 66 -5.73 -7.72 10.11
C LEU A 66 -6.06 -9.11 9.56
N VAL A 67 -5.57 -10.16 10.22
CA VAL A 67 -5.78 -11.53 9.75
C VAL A 67 -5.92 -12.51 10.93
N ASP A 68 -6.89 -13.40 10.83
CA ASP A 68 -6.95 -14.60 11.67
C ASP A 68 -6.14 -15.71 10.98
N ALA A 69 -4.97 -16.01 11.51
CA ALA A 69 -4.06 -17.00 10.96
C ALA A 69 -4.57 -18.45 11.10
N SER A 70 -5.69 -18.69 11.82
CA SER A 70 -6.31 -20.00 11.92
C SER A 70 -7.15 -20.36 10.68
N ASN A 71 -7.78 -19.38 10.07
CA ASN A 71 -8.75 -19.58 8.99
C ASN A 71 -8.54 -18.69 7.77
N GLY A 72 -7.67 -17.68 7.86
CA GLY A 72 -7.37 -16.73 6.77
C GLY A 72 -8.39 -15.61 6.61
N ASN A 73 -9.36 -15.47 7.57
CA ASN A 73 -10.28 -14.34 7.55
C ASN A 73 -9.52 -13.03 7.75
N ALA A 74 -9.54 -12.12 6.76
CA ALA A 74 -8.66 -10.96 6.75
C ALA A 74 -9.34 -9.68 6.28
N ILE A 75 -8.85 -8.55 6.83
CA ILE A 75 -9.18 -7.20 6.39
C ILE A 75 -7.92 -6.56 5.82
N CYS A 76 -7.97 -6.19 4.54
CA CYS A 76 -6.93 -5.40 3.89
C CYS A 76 -7.30 -3.92 3.94
N GLY A 77 -6.47 -3.11 4.58
CA GLY A 77 -6.74 -1.69 4.78
C GLY A 77 -7.76 -1.39 5.87
N TYR A 78 -8.10 -0.12 6.04
CA TYR A 78 -9.13 0.31 6.99
C TYR A 78 -10.52 0.22 6.34
N ARG A 79 -11.45 -0.48 6.97
CA ARG A 79 -12.81 -0.70 6.46
C ARG A 79 -13.92 -0.21 7.41
N GLY A 80 -13.55 0.54 8.43
CA GLY A 80 -14.45 1.02 9.47
C GLY A 80 -14.38 0.16 10.74
N ASP A 81 -14.72 0.77 11.86
CA ASP A 81 -14.58 0.20 13.20
C ASP A 81 -15.49 -1.03 13.39
N ASP A 82 -16.73 -0.96 12.90
CA ASP A 82 -17.69 -2.05 12.99
C ASP A 82 -17.22 -3.32 12.28
N ILE A 83 -16.50 -3.16 11.15
CA ILE A 83 -15.98 -4.30 10.40
C ILE A 83 -14.81 -4.93 11.15
N ILE A 84 -13.95 -4.11 11.79
CA ILE A 84 -12.83 -4.61 12.60
C ILE A 84 -13.36 -5.38 13.81
N LYS A 85 -14.40 -4.88 14.49
CA LYS A 85 -15.04 -5.57 15.62
C LYS A 85 -15.66 -6.89 15.18
N LYS A 86 -16.40 -6.94 14.07
CA LYS A 86 -16.93 -8.18 13.48
C LYS A 86 -15.84 -9.20 13.17
N TRP A 87 -14.73 -8.75 12.62
CA TRP A 87 -13.59 -9.61 12.33
C TRP A 87 -13.00 -10.21 13.61
N ALA A 88 -12.81 -9.40 14.66
CA ALA A 88 -12.30 -9.87 15.94
C ALA A 88 -13.24 -10.89 16.61
N ASP A 89 -14.56 -10.75 16.41
CA ASP A 89 -15.57 -11.70 16.84
C ASP A 89 -15.61 -13.02 16.03
N GLY A 90 -14.79 -13.11 14.97
CA GLY A 90 -14.82 -14.25 14.05
C GLY A 90 -16.08 -14.33 13.17
N GLN A 91 -16.80 -13.21 13.04
CA GLN A 91 -17.96 -13.12 12.16
C GLN A 91 -17.53 -13.03 10.70
N GLU A 92 -18.44 -13.40 9.80
CA GLU A 92 -18.22 -13.24 8.37
C GLU A 92 -18.12 -11.76 8.01
N ILE A 93 -17.02 -11.41 7.33
CA ILE A 93 -16.77 -10.04 6.88
C ILE A 93 -17.42 -9.88 5.51
N PRO A 94 -18.30 -8.88 5.34
CA PRO A 94 -18.88 -8.62 4.03
C PRO A 94 -17.79 -8.30 3.01
N GLU A 95 -17.95 -8.75 1.77
CA GLU A 95 -17.04 -8.39 0.70
C GLU A 95 -16.86 -6.87 0.62
N PRO A 96 -15.63 -6.39 0.30
CA PRO A 96 -15.44 -4.96 0.08
C PRO A 96 -16.40 -4.46 -0.99
N PRO A 97 -17.05 -3.32 -0.77
CA PRO A 97 -17.96 -2.78 -1.75
C PRO A 97 -17.22 -2.49 -3.05
N LYS A 98 -17.78 -2.97 -4.16
CA LYS A 98 -17.19 -2.77 -5.48
C LYS A 98 -17.38 -1.31 -5.92
N PRO A 99 -16.39 -0.73 -6.63
CA PRO A 99 -16.54 0.63 -7.15
C PRO A 99 -17.68 0.71 -8.18
N LYS A 100 -18.41 1.79 -8.14
CA LYS A 100 -19.40 2.14 -9.18
C LYS A 100 -18.67 2.73 -10.38
N GLY A 101 -18.77 2.07 -11.52
CA GLY A 101 -18.09 2.49 -12.73
C GLY A 101 -16.58 2.28 -12.70
N GLN A 102 -15.96 2.58 -13.83
CA GLN A 102 -14.51 2.47 -13.97
C GLN A 102 -13.82 3.74 -13.44
N ALA A 103 -12.77 3.58 -12.66
CA ALA A 103 -11.95 4.71 -12.25
C ALA A 103 -11.34 5.41 -13.48
N PRO A 104 -11.21 6.74 -13.47
CA PRO A 104 -10.59 7.48 -14.56
C PRO A 104 -9.17 7.02 -14.82
N LYS A 105 -8.78 6.99 -16.10
CA LYS A 105 -7.42 6.65 -16.48
C LYS A 105 -6.46 7.72 -16.00
N LEU A 106 -5.31 7.26 -15.49
CA LEU A 106 -4.24 8.16 -15.09
C LEU A 106 -3.71 8.97 -16.28
N PRO A 107 -3.27 10.22 -16.09
CA PRO A 107 -2.56 10.99 -17.11
C PRO A 107 -1.35 10.22 -17.63
N GLN A 108 -1.07 10.30 -18.92
CA GLN A 108 0.16 9.77 -19.48
C GLN A 108 1.36 10.64 -19.10
N ASP A 109 1.13 11.95 -19.08
CA ASP A 109 2.07 12.93 -18.57
C ASP A 109 1.47 13.72 -17.40
N PHE A 110 2.05 13.56 -16.21
CA PHE A 110 1.60 14.23 -14.99
C PHE A 110 2.07 15.69 -14.88
N PHE A 111 2.87 16.18 -15.83
CA PHE A 111 3.25 17.60 -15.95
C PHE A 111 2.41 18.35 -17.00
N ASP A 112 1.68 17.63 -17.84
CA ASP A 112 0.71 18.24 -18.76
C ASP A 112 -0.51 18.75 -17.98
N LYS A 113 -0.62 20.08 -17.88
CA LYS A 113 -1.70 20.75 -17.13
C LYS A 113 -3.10 20.39 -17.64
N SER A 114 -3.26 20.12 -18.93
CA SER A 114 -4.55 19.76 -19.55
C SER A 114 -4.99 18.37 -19.10
N GLN A 115 -4.11 17.37 -19.21
CA GLN A 115 -4.38 15.99 -18.80
C GLN A 115 -4.64 15.90 -17.28
N VAL A 116 -3.82 16.61 -16.48
CA VAL A 116 -3.98 16.67 -15.02
C VAL A 116 -5.32 17.31 -14.63
N LYS A 117 -5.72 18.40 -15.29
CA LYS A 117 -7.00 19.05 -15.02
C LYS A 117 -8.20 18.16 -15.39
N GLN A 118 -8.11 17.45 -16.54
CA GLN A 118 -9.15 16.52 -16.96
C GLN A 118 -9.27 15.36 -15.96
N PHE A 119 -8.13 14.71 -15.62
CA PHE A 119 -8.10 13.62 -14.64
C PHE A 119 -8.70 14.07 -13.30
N THR A 120 -8.29 15.22 -12.78
CA THR A 120 -8.80 15.76 -11.50
C THR A 120 -10.32 15.91 -11.52
N LYS A 121 -10.88 16.45 -12.60
CA LYS A 121 -12.34 16.64 -12.75
C LYS A 121 -13.07 15.30 -12.77
N GLU A 122 -12.59 14.36 -13.58
CA GLU A 122 -13.20 13.03 -13.73
C GLU A 122 -13.08 12.21 -12.46
N TYR A 123 -11.91 12.25 -11.81
CA TYR A 123 -11.66 11.53 -10.58
C TYR A 123 -12.50 12.06 -9.40
N LYS A 124 -12.65 13.37 -9.27
CA LYS A 124 -13.53 13.98 -8.24
C LYS A 124 -14.97 13.52 -8.43
N LYS A 125 -15.47 13.49 -9.68
CA LYS A 125 -16.82 12.98 -9.99
C LYS A 125 -16.93 11.50 -9.58
N TRP A 126 -16.01 10.66 -10.05
CA TRP A 126 -16.00 9.22 -9.73
C TRP A 126 -15.89 8.97 -8.22
N LYS A 127 -15.03 9.71 -7.51
CA LYS A 127 -14.87 9.61 -6.06
C LYS A 127 -16.16 9.96 -5.32
N ASN A 128 -16.89 11.00 -5.75
CA ASN A 128 -18.17 11.38 -5.17
C ASN A 128 -19.27 10.32 -5.37
N GLU A 129 -19.23 9.59 -6.49
CA GLU A 129 -20.13 8.47 -6.75
C GLU A 129 -19.74 7.22 -5.95
N ASN A 130 -18.53 7.18 -5.42
CA ASN A 130 -17.92 6.08 -4.69
C ASN A 130 -17.56 6.41 -3.25
N THR A 131 -18.34 7.25 -2.58
CA THR A 131 -18.14 7.64 -1.17
C THR A 131 -18.19 6.48 -0.19
N HIS A 132 -18.82 5.36 -0.60
CA HIS A 132 -18.86 4.11 0.16
C HIS A 132 -17.51 3.36 0.19
N LEU A 133 -16.55 3.74 -0.66
CA LEU A 133 -15.21 3.18 -0.65
C LEU A 133 -14.34 3.97 0.34
N HIS A 134 -13.83 3.28 1.36
CA HIS A 134 -12.92 3.88 2.31
C HIS A 134 -11.49 3.96 1.75
N GLY A 135 -10.76 4.98 2.16
CA GLY A 135 -9.33 5.11 1.86
C GLY A 135 -8.97 5.57 0.46
N LEU A 136 -9.91 6.06 -0.32
CA LEU A 136 -9.60 6.66 -1.62
C LEU A 136 -8.77 7.93 -1.44
N GLN A 137 -7.57 7.94 -2.01
CA GLN A 137 -6.70 9.13 -2.10
C GLN A 137 -7.43 10.28 -2.81
N THR A 138 -6.96 11.50 -2.63
CA THR A 138 -7.41 12.64 -3.45
C THR A 138 -6.73 12.61 -4.82
N ALA A 139 -7.30 13.32 -5.79
CA ALA A 139 -6.66 13.45 -7.10
C ALA A 139 -5.29 14.12 -6.99
N GLU A 140 -5.19 15.09 -6.09
CA GLU A 140 -3.99 15.86 -5.81
C GLU A 140 -2.88 14.96 -5.23
N GLU A 141 -3.19 14.11 -4.26
CA GLU A 141 -2.24 13.15 -3.68
C GLU A 141 -1.72 12.14 -4.72
N ILE A 142 -2.61 11.66 -5.59
CA ILE A 142 -2.25 10.76 -6.68
C ILE A 142 -1.26 11.46 -7.62
N ILE A 143 -1.59 12.67 -8.08
CA ILE A 143 -0.77 13.46 -9.01
C ILE A 143 0.60 13.72 -8.40
N GLU A 144 0.66 14.21 -7.16
CA GLU A 144 1.92 14.51 -6.48
C GLU A 144 2.83 13.28 -6.38
N LYS A 145 2.27 12.14 -6.01
CA LYS A 145 3.00 10.87 -5.91
C LYS A 145 3.63 10.47 -7.26
N PHE A 146 2.85 10.56 -8.33
CA PHE A 146 3.34 10.20 -9.67
C PHE A 146 4.35 11.20 -10.21
N GLN A 147 4.17 12.50 -9.97
CA GLN A 147 5.15 13.54 -10.33
C GLN A 147 6.49 13.33 -9.62
N LYS A 148 6.47 13.02 -8.33
CA LYS A 148 7.70 12.67 -7.58
C LYS A 148 8.40 11.45 -8.19
N ASN A 149 7.64 10.41 -8.52
CA ASN A 149 8.19 9.20 -9.11
C ASN A 149 8.77 9.44 -10.51
N GLN A 150 8.13 10.28 -11.33
CA GLN A 150 8.66 10.63 -12.66
C GLN A 150 9.97 11.42 -12.53
N LYS A 151 10.03 12.45 -11.69
CA LYS A 151 11.27 13.21 -11.42
C LYS A 151 12.40 12.29 -10.95
N TYR A 152 12.13 11.43 -10.00
CA TYR A 152 13.12 10.47 -9.51
C TYR A 152 13.67 9.57 -10.63
N LYS A 153 12.81 9.05 -11.50
CA LYS A 153 13.23 8.22 -12.65
C LYS A 153 14.10 9.01 -13.65
N GLU A 154 13.75 10.27 -13.92
CA GLU A 154 14.53 11.13 -14.81
C GLU A 154 15.91 11.46 -14.23
N GLU A 155 16.00 11.73 -12.92
CA GLU A 155 17.26 11.96 -12.24
C GLU A 155 18.16 10.71 -12.27
N GLN A 156 17.60 9.53 -12.03
CA GLN A 156 18.33 8.26 -12.12
C GLN A 156 18.84 8.01 -13.55
N LYS A 157 18.01 8.28 -14.56
CA LYS A 157 18.40 8.14 -15.97
C LYS A 157 19.57 9.06 -16.30
N LYS A 158 19.47 10.35 -15.96
CA LYS A 158 20.56 11.32 -16.19
C LYS A 158 21.86 10.91 -15.49
N SER A 159 21.78 10.40 -14.27
CA SER A 159 22.94 9.90 -13.54
C SER A 159 23.57 8.68 -14.23
N THR A 160 22.76 7.77 -14.76
CA THR A 160 23.23 6.57 -15.47
C THR A 160 23.88 6.95 -16.80
N ASP A 161 23.23 7.81 -17.59
CA ASP A 161 23.74 8.26 -18.87
C ASP A 161 25.10 8.99 -18.69
N GLY A 162 25.21 9.90 -17.70
CA GLY A 162 26.48 10.58 -17.41
C GLY A 162 27.61 9.64 -16.94
N ARG A 163 27.29 8.52 -16.29
CA ARG A 163 28.28 7.48 -15.94
C ARG A 163 28.72 6.69 -17.17
N LEU A 164 27.81 6.37 -18.07
CA LEU A 164 28.11 5.69 -19.34
C LEU A 164 29.04 6.56 -20.20
N ASP A 165 28.72 7.83 -20.40
CA ASP A 165 29.57 8.78 -21.13
C ASP A 165 30.99 8.86 -20.55
N THR A 166 31.09 8.84 -19.21
CA THR A 166 32.41 8.87 -18.54
C THR A 166 33.20 7.59 -18.79
N ILE A 167 32.54 6.42 -18.79
CA ILE A 167 33.17 5.12 -19.08
C ILE A 167 33.60 5.04 -20.53
N GLU A 168 32.76 5.46 -21.48
CA GLU A 168 33.08 5.49 -22.89
C GLU A 168 34.28 6.40 -23.17
N ASN A 169 34.33 7.59 -22.59
CA ASN A 169 35.46 8.50 -22.72
C ASN A 169 36.77 7.92 -22.16
N LYS A 170 36.71 7.20 -21.04
CA LYS A 170 37.90 6.52 -20.48
C LYS A 170 38.34 5.35 -21.36
N LEU A 171 37.38 4.57 -21.89
CA LEU A 171 37.66 3.46 -22.78
C LEU A 171 38.33 3.96 -24.07
N ASN A 172 37.80 4.99 -24.70
CA ASN A 172 38.37 5.59 -25.91
C ASN A 172 39.79 6.13 -25.69
N LYS A 173 40.05 6.74 -24.53
CA LYS A 173 41.42 7.15 -24.16
C LYS A 173 42.39 5.98 -24.03
N LEU A 174 41.95 4.89 -23.42
CA LEU A 174 42.75 3.68 -23.30
C LEU A 174 43.00 3.01 -24.64
N MET A 175 41.98 2.89 -25.50
CA MET A 175 42.14 2.33 -26.86
C MET A 175 43.12 3.15 -27.70
N ASN A 176 43.04 4.49 -27.66
CA ASN A 176 43.98 5.36 -28.34
C ASN A 176 45.41 5.19 -27.82
N HIS A 177 45.61 4.98 -26.53
CA HIS A 177 46.91 4.77 -25.92
C HIS A 177 47.51 3.40 -26.29
N LEU A 178 46.68 2.40 -26.50
CA LEU A 178 47.08 1.05 -26.89
C LEU A 178 47.20 0.87 -28.43
N GLY A 179 46.92 1.91 -29.22
CA GLY A 179 46.98 1.86 -30.67
C GLY A 179 45.91 0.94 -31.30
N VAL A 180 44.86 0.62 -30.59
CA VAL A 180 43.73 -0.14 -31.10
C VAL A 180 42.76 0.80 -31.80
N LYS A 181 42.56 0.59 -33.13
CA LYS A 181 41.56 1.33 -33.92
C LYS A 181 40.24 0.60 -33.94
#